data_1c8352cb444f2ce71059787b92f1f6fc
#
_entry.id   1c8352cb444f2ce71059787b92f1f6fc
#
_cell.length_a   1.000
_cell.length_b   1.000
_cell.length_c   1.000
_cell.angle_alpha   90.00
_cell.angle_beta   90.00
_cell.angle_gamma   90.00
#
_symmetry.space_group_name_H-M   'P 1'
#
loop_
_entity.id
_entity.type
_entity.pdbx_description
1 polymer ?
#
loop_
_entity_poly.entity_id
_entity_poly.type
_entity_poly.pdbx_seq_one_letter_code
_entity_poly.pdbx_strand_id
1 'polypeptide(L)'
;MYQGLISLSDGADFSPLDTIVKMGIYGIKPPSGSWYSLIVFSSFGGVGSDFQIILKGNNIQARIRITNGPTYKWTDWMKLNN
;
A
#
# COMPACT_ATOMS: atom_id res chain seq x y z
N MET A 1 -10.46 -11.10 5.49
CA MET A 1 -10.29 -9.70 5.15
C MET A 1 -9.59 -9.44 3.80
N TYR A 2 -9.43 -10.46 3.01
CA TYR A 2 -8.87 -10.30 1.67
C TYR A 2 -9.81 -9.47 0.82
N GLN A 3 -9.30 -8.39 0.22
CA GLN A 3 -10.12 -7.46 -0.55
C GLN A 3 -10.05 -7.68 -2.05
N GLY A 4 -9.13 -8.51 -2.50
CA GLY A 4 -9.07 -8.81 -3.91
C GLY A 4 -7.70 -8.58 -4.53
N LEU A 5 -7.66 -8.75 -5.84
CA LEU A 5 -6.43 -8.62 -6.62
C LEU A 5 -6.41 -7.28 -7.34
N ILE A 6 -5.27 -6.60 -7.28
CA ILE A 6 -5.05 -5.35 -7.98
C ILE A 6 -3.96 -5.56 -9.00
N SER A 7 -4.26 -5.31 -10.27
CA SER A 7 -3.28 -5.44 -11.34
C SER A 7 -2.67 -4.08 -11.65
N LEU A 8 -1.35 -4.02 -11.65
CA LEU A 8 -0.61 -2.82 -12.04
C LEU A 8 -0.30 -2.90 -13.53
N SER A 9 -0.37 -1.76 -14.21
CA SER A 9 -0.30 -1.78 -15.67
C SER A 9 1.10 -1.60 -16.23
N ASP A 10 1.93 -0.76 -15.65
CA ASP A 10 3.24 -0.46 -16.26
C ASP A 10 4.33 -0.32 -15.22
N GLY A 11 5.45 -1.00 -15.48
CA GLY A 11 6.67 -0.84 -14.72
C GLY A 11 6.50 -1.04 -13.22
N ALA A 12 7.34 -0.42 -12.44
CA ALA A 12 7.30 -0.50 -10.98
C ALA A 12 6.61 0.72 -10.37
N ASP A 13 5.54 1.17 -10.99
CA ASP A 13 4.82 2.35 -10.52
C ASP A 13 3.87 1.98 -9.39
N PHE A 14 4.10 2.55 -8.22
CA PHE A 14 3.25 2.33 -7.06
C PHE A 14 2.13 3.35 -6.93
N SER A 15 2.02 4.29 -7.87
CA SER A 15 0.98 5.33 -7.80
C SER A 15 -0.43 4.78 -7.66
N PRO A 16 -0.81 3.67 -8.34
CA PRO A 16 -2.16 3.13 -8.16
C PRO A 16 -2.47 2.73 -6.73
N LEU A 17 -1.47 2.49 -5.90
CA LEU A 17 -1.67 2.11 -4.50
C LEU A 17 -2.04 3.31 -3.63
N ASP A 18 -1.84 4.53 -4.12
CA ASP A 18 -2.09 5.74 -3.33
C ASP A 18 -3.57 5.91 -2.96
N THR A 19 -4.46 5.34 -3.74
CA THR A 19 -5.89 5.47 -3.52
C THR A 19 -6.48 4.32 -2.70
N ILE A 20 -5.66 3.33 -2.34
CA ILE A 20 -6.14 2.17 -1.61
C ILE A 20 -6.07 2.46 -0.12
N VAL A 21 -7.17 2.96 0.41
CA VAL A 21 -7.23 3.38 1.82
C VAL A 21 -8.21 2.55 2.64
N LYS A 22 -8.95 1.65 2.02
CA LYS A 22 -9.86 0.77 2.74
C LYS A 22 -9.06 -0.33 3.41
N MET A 23 -9.28 -0.52 4.70
CA MET A 23 -8.58 -1.55 5.46
C MET A 23 -8.78 -2.93 4.84
N GLY A 24 -7.69 -3.68 4.72
CA GLY A 24 -7.77 -5.02 4.18
C GLY A 24 -6.43 -5.51 3.67
N ILE A 25 -6.48 -6.73 3.12
CA ILE A 25 -5.32 -7.39 2.52
C ILE A 25 -5.61 -7.54 1.03
N TYR A 26 -4.66 -7.10 0.21
CA TYR A 26 -4.80 -7.10 -1.24
C TYR A 26 -3.66 -7.89 -1.86
N GLY A 27 -3.97 -8.65 -2.91
CA GLY A 27 -2.95 -9.24 -3.76
C GLY A 27 -2.60 -8.24 -4.85
N ILE A 28 -1.32 -8.02 -5.07
CA ILE A 28 -0.85 -7.10 -6.09
C ILE A 28 -0.19 -7.88 -7.20
N LYS A 29 -0.68 -7.68 -8.41
CA LYS A 29 -0.12 -8.32 -9.60
C LYS A 29 0.62 -7.28 -10.42
N PRO A 30 1.95 -7.24 -10.37
CA PRO A 30 2.68 -6.32 -11.23
C PRO A 30 2.65 -6.78 -12.69
N PRO A 31 3.01 -5.90 -13.64
CA PRO A 31 3.03 -6.30 -15.05
C PRO A 31 4.07 -7.39 -15.32
N SER A 32 5.11 -7.47 -14.52
CA SER A 32 6.08 -8.55 -14.59
C SER A 32 6.65 -8.78 -13.19
N GLY A 33 7.16 -9.98 -12.97
CA GLY A 33 7.72 -10.34 -11.69
C GLY A 33 6.74 -11.03 -10.78
N SER A 34 7.13 -11.21 -9.54
CA SER A 34 6.34 -11.95 -8.57
C SER A 34 5.23 -11.10 -7.98
N TRP A 35 4.12 -11.74 -7.70
CA TRP A 35 3.02 -11.10 -6.99
C TRP A 35 3.46 -10.80 -5.55
N TYR A 36 2.82 -9.81 -4.95
CA TYR A 36 3.10 -9.49 -3.57
C TYR A 36 1.83 -9.06 -2.85
N SER A 37 1.93 -8.92 -1.56
CA SER A 37 0.79 -8.57 -0.72
C SER A 37 0.86 -7.11 -0.28
N LEU A 38 -0.29 -6.47 -0.25
CA LEU A 38 -0.43 -5.13 0.32
C LEU A 38 -1.41 -5.23 1.47
N ILE A 39 -0.99 -4.75 2.63
CA ILE A 39 -1.84 -4.68 3.81
C ILE A 39 -2.11 -3.22 4.10
N VAL A 40 -3.38 -2.86 4.23
CA VAL A 40 -3.79 -1.48 4.50
C VAL A 40 -4.45 -1.43 5.86
N PHE A 41 -3.98 -0.53 6.70
CA PHE A 41 -4.61 -0.23 7.99
C PHE A 41 -5.13 1.19 7.97
N SER A 42 -6.38 1.34 8.39
CA SER A 42 -7.02 2.64 8.45
C SER A 42 -7.85 2.69 9.73
N SER A 43 -7.54 3.63 10.59
CA SER A 43 -8.22 3.70 11.89
C SER A 43 -9.63 4.27 11.79
N PHE A 44 -9.90 5.12 10.81
CA PHE A 44 -11.23 5.74 10.68
C PHE A 44 -11.66 5.80 9.21
N GLY A 45 -11.56 4.67 8.50
CA GLY A 45 -12.04 4.63 7.13
C GLY A 45 -11.34 5.61 6.19
N GLY A 46 -10.08 5.88 6.41
CA GLY A 46 -9.32 6.81 5.59
C GLY A 46 -9.26 8.23 6.15
N VAL A 47 -9.78 8.45 7.35
CA VAL A 47 -9.79 9.78 7.95
C VAL A 47 -8.69 9.93 9.01
N GLY A 48 -8.28 8.86 9.63
CA GLY A 48 -7.28 8.92 10.70
C GLY A 48 -5.87 8.64 10.19
N SER A 49 -5.11 7.98 11.02
CA SER A 49 -3.76 7.56 10.67
C SER A 49 -3.83 6.27 9.88
N ASP A 50 -3.37 6.31 8.66
CA ASP A 50 -3.39 5.17 7.76
C ASP A 50 -1.98 4.75 7.42
N PHE A 51 -1.78 3.45 7.17
CA PHE A 51 -0.50 2.99 6.65
C PHE A 51 -0.70 1.78 5.77
N GLN A 52 0.30 1.55 4.93
CA GLN A 52 0.35 0.41 4.03
C GLN A 52 1.63 -0.35 4.27
N ILE A 53 1.52 -1.68 4.18
CA ILE A 53 2.68 -2.57 4.28
C ILE A 53 2.72 -3.44 3.03
N ILE A 54 3.87 -3.49 2.38
CA ILE A 54 4.11 -4.37 1.24
C ILE A 54 4.98 -5.54 1.71
N LEU A 55 4.53 -6.75 1.42
CA LEU A 55 5.30 -7.96 1.64
C LEU A 55 5.62 -8.54 0.26
N LYS A 56 6.86 -8.39 -0.16
CA LYS A 56 7.31 -8.85 -1.48
C LYS A 56 8.56 -9.69 -1.32
N GLY A 57 8.42 -11.00 -1.54
CA GLY A 57 9.52 -11.91 -1.28
C GLY A 57 9.92 -11.85 0.17
N ASN A 58 11.18 -11.48 0.43
CA ASN A 58 11.65 -11.30 1.80
C ASN A 58 11.82 -9.83 2.17
N ASN A 59 11.19 -8.94 1.41
CA ASN A 59 11.23 -7.51 1.70
C ASN A 59 9.92 -7.07 2.34
N ILE A 60 10.04 -6.31 3.42
CA ILE A 60 8.90 -5.71 4.10
C ILE A 60 9.10 -4.21 4.06
N GLN A 61 8.14 -3.50 3.47
CA GLN A 61 8.20 -2.05 3.37
C GLN A 61 6.89 -1.46 3.84
N ALA A 62 6.96 -0.28 4.44
CA ALA A 62 5.79 0.40 4.94
C ALA A 62 5.85 1.88 4.63
N ARG A 63 4.69 2.50 4.55
CA ARG A 63 4.58 3.95 4.44
C ARG A 63 3.35 4.42 5.21
N ILE A 64 3.33 5.70 5.53
CA ILE A 64 2.28 6.31 6.33
C ILE A 64 1.63 7.41 5.51
N ARG A 65 0.31 7.53 5.62
CA ARG A 65 -0.42 8.64 5.02
C ARG A 65 -0.57 9.75 6.03
N ILE A 66 -0.04 10.91 5.71
CA ILE A 66 -0.12 12.08 6.56
C ILE A 66 -1.22 12.97 6.04
N THR A 67 -2.19 13.28 6.91
CA THR A 67 -3.27 14.19 6.58
C THR A 67 -2.90 15.59 7.05
N ASN A 68 -3.05 16.56 6.16
CA ASN A 68 -2.75 17.95 6.47
C ASN A 68 -3.89 18.81 5.93
N GLY A 69 -4.90 19.05 6.78
CA GLY A 69 -6.08 19.76 6.37
C GLY A 69 -6.88 18.99 5.34
N PRO A 70 -7.30 19.62 4.24
CA PRO A 70 -8.08 18.91 3.21
C PRO A 70 -7.23 18.03 2.30
N THR A 71 -5.90 18.03 2.47
CA THR A 71 -5.01 17.23 1.63
C THR A 71 -4.35 16.14 2.45
N TYR A 72 -3.78 15.19 1.74
CA TYR A 72 -3.00 14.14 2.38
C TYR A 72 -1.87 13.74 1.46
N LYS A 73 -0.87 13.10 2.06
CA LYS A 73 0.35 12.76 1.35
C LYS A 73 0.93 11.49 1.96
N TRP A 74 1.41 10.60 1.11
CA TRP A 74 2.11 9.41 1.56
C TRP A 74 3.58 9.72 1.78
N THR A 75 4.17 9.14 2.82
CA THR A 75 5.61 9.16 3.00
C THR A 75 6.27 8.22 1.99
N ASP A 76 7.58 8.29 1.87
CA ASP A 76 8.30 7.32 1.08
C ASP A 76 8.22 5.93 1.72
N TRP A 77 8.38 4.90 0.92
CA TRP A 77 8.43 3.55 1.43
C TRP A 77 9.68 3.36 2.28
N MET A 78 9.49 2.79 3.46
CA MET A 78 10.58 2.50 4.37
C MET A 78 10.74 0.99 4.48
N LYS A 79 11.97 0.52 4.31
CA LYS A 79 12.25 -0.90 4.46
C LYS A 79 12.33 -1.24 5.94
N LEU A 80 11.57 -2.26 6.36
CA LEU A 80 11.48 -2.66 7.75
C LEU A 80 12.42 -3.80 8.12
N ASN A 81 12.95 -4.51 7.13
CA ASN A 81 13.88 -5.61 7.39
C ASN A 81 15.16 -5.41 6.60
N ASN A 82 16.17 -6.14 6.97
CA ASN A 82 17.47 -6.08 6.29
C ASN A 82 17.48 -6.89 5.00
#